data_9f572d6841e57f9ab5b6be60309b8199
#
_entry.id   9f572d6841e57f9ab5b6be60309b8199
#
_cell.length_a   1.000
_cell.length_b   1.000
_cell.length_c   1.000
_cell.angle_alpha   90.00
_cell.angle_beta   90.00
_cell.angle_gamma   90.00
#
_symmetry.space_group_name_H-M   'P 1'
#
loop_
_entity.id
_entity.type
_entity.pdbx_description
1 polymer ?
#
loop_
_entity_poly.entity_id
_entity_poly.type
_entity_poly.pdbx_seq_one_letter_code
_entity_poly.pdbx_strand_id
1 'polypeptide(L)'
;MNFHMNRSVLSDQNKISGFLSGGGEMGALIGAYNWSATPLGPVEDWPQSLRTTVSLCLHSACPMALLWGPEFLMLYNDAYRFLADGKHPQSLGARVQDVWPEAWPIIGPMLQGVINEGKATWSEDRLLLLNRYGFAGESYCTLSCLPVHVEDGGVGGV
;
A
#
# COMPACT_ATOMS: atom_id res chain seq x y z
N MET A 1 -43.75 9.46 1.35
CA MET A 1 -42.58 9.22 0.50
C MET A 1 -41.64 8.28 1.26
N ASN A 2 -41.70 6.98 0.97
CA ASN A 2 -40.85 5.98 1.62
C ASN A 2 -39.50 5.91 0.92
N PHE A 3 -38.48 6.40 1.58
CA PHE A 3 -37.08 6.13 1.20
C PHE A 3 -36.77 4.67 1.52
N HIS A 4 -36.92 3.80 0.55
CA HIS A 4 -36.27 2.49 0.58
C HIS A 4 -34.77 2.71 0.32
N MET A 5 -34.03 3.02 1.37
CA MET A 5 -32.58 2.97 1.32
C MET A 5 -32.17 1.51 1.16
N ASN A 6 -31.54 1.22 0.03
CA ASN A 6 -31.27 -0.14 -0.44
C ASN A 6 -30.37 -0.89 0.55
N ARG A 7 -30.84 -1.97 1.16
CA ARG A 7 -30.11 -2.79 2.15
C ARG A 7 -28.74 -3.26 1.63
N SER A 8 -28.56 -3.38 0.31
CA SER A 8 -27.29 -3.75 -0.29
C SER A 8 -26.22 -2.66 -0.12
N VAL A 9 -26.57 -1.39 -0.30
CA VAL A 9 -25.63 -0.24 -0.17
C VAL A 9 -25.15 -0.10 1.27
N LEU A 10 -26.01 -0.32 2.26
CA LEU A 10 -25.62 -0.30 3.67
C LEU A 10 -24.74 -1.50 4.06
N SER A 11 -24.96 -2.68 3.44
CA SER A 11 -24.12 -3.85 3.69
C SER A 11 -22.72 -3.68 3.10
N ASP A 12 -22.60 -3.02 1.96
CA ASP A 12 -21.33 -2.79 1.27
C ASP A 12 -20.54 -1.67 1.94
N GLN A 13 -21.17 -0.60 2.38
CA GLN A 13 -20.51 0.43 3.19
C GLN A 13 -20.00 -0.12 4.54
N ASN A 14 -20.73 -1.03 5.18
CA ASN A 14 -20.28 -1.69 6.40
C ASN A 14 -19.09 -2.65 6.15
N LYS A 15 -19.02 -3.28 4.97
CA LYS A 15 -17.87 -4.11 4.58
C LYS A 15 -16.64 -3.28 4.27
N ILE A 16 -16.81 -2.10 3.65
CA ILE A 16 -15.74 -1.17 3.32
C ILE A 16 -15.16 -0.54 4.58
N SER A 17 -16.00 -0.16 5.54
CA SER A 17 -15.53 0.41 6.80
C SER A 17 -14.82 -0.61 7.69
N GLY A 18 -15.17 -1.90 7.58
CA GLY A 18 -14.71 -2.95 8.50
C GLY A 18 -13.19 -3.17 8.44
N PHE A 19 -12.61 -3.33 7.27
CA PHE A 19 -11.17 -3.62 7.14
C PHE A 19 -10.26 -2.39 7.34
N LEU A 20 -10.82 -1.18 7.25
CA LEU A 20 -10.12 0.09 7.52
C LEU A 20 -10.28 0.54 8.98
N SER A 21 -11.22 -0.07 9.70
CA SER A 21 -11.54 0.32 11.08
C SER A 21 -10.35 0.08 12.00
N GLY A 22 -10.03 1.08 12.83
CA GLY A 22 -8.86 1.01 13.72
C GLY A 22 -7.52 1.25 13.03
N GLY A 23 -7.50 1.54 11.73
CA GLY A 23 -6.30 1.73 10.92
C GLY A 23 -5.64 3.12 11.05
N GLY A 24 -6.00 3.91 12.07
CA GLY A 24 -5.40 5.21 12.33
C GLY A 24 -5.73 6.26 11.26
N GLU A 25 -4.83 7.24 11.10
CA GLU A 25 -4.97 8.30 10.10
C GLU A 25 -4.95 7.73 8.68
N MET A 26 -4.07 6.76 8.43
CA MET A 26 -3.98 6.15 7.10
C MET A 26 -5.24 5.35 6.75
N GLY A 27 -5.88 4.69 7.71
CA GLY A 27 -7.17 4.04 7.50
C GLY A 27 -8.25 5.03 7.04
N ALA A 28 -8.30 6.21 7.67
CA ALA A 28 -9.22 7.28 7.28
C ALA A 28 -8.88 7.85 5.89
N LEU A 29 -7.60 8.09 5.60
CA LEU A 29 -7.15 8.61 4.29
C LEU A 29 -7.44 7.61 3.17
N ILE A 30 -7.18 6.32 3.36
CA ILE A 30 -7.49 5.27 2.38
C ILE A 30 -8.99 5.23 2.11
N GLY A 31 -9.83 5.33 3.14
CA GLY A 31 -11.28 5.35 2.99
C GLY A 31 -11.82 6.56 2.25
N ALA A 32 -11.15 7.71 2.36
CA ALA A 32 -11.55 8.97 1.73
C ALA A 32 -10.94 9.17 0.33
N TYR A 33 -9.97 8.35 -0.06
CA TYR A 33 -9.25 8.53 -1.32
C TYR A 33 -10.12 8.11 -2.52
N ASN A 34 -10.02 8.84 -3.63
CA ASN A 34 -10.74 8.51 -4.87
C ASN A 34 -10.04 7.41 -5.67
N TRP A 35 -10.17 6.17 -5.23
CA TRP A 35 -9.56 5.00 -5.87
C TRP A 35 -10.12 4.73 -7.27
N SER A 36 -11.35 5.15 -7.56
CA SER A 36 -11.96 4.99 -8.89
C SER A 36 -11.19 5.71 -9.98
N ALA A 37 -10.39 6.73 -9.62
CA ALA A 37 -9.50 7.43 -10.55
C ALA A 37 -8.12 6.76 -10.72
N THR A 38 -7.91 5.61 -10.09
CA THR A 38 -6.66 4.86 -10.12
C THR A 38 -6.85 3.48 -10.76
N PRO A 39 -5.76 2.79 -11.17
CA PRO A 39 -5.85 1.41 -11.65
C PRO A 39 -6.39 0.39 -10.64
N LEU A 40 -6.43 0.71 -9.34
CA LEU A 40 -7.04 -0.14 -8.33
C LEU A 40 -8.56 -0.20 -8.45
N GLY A 41 -9.19 0.81 -9.03
CA GLY A 41 -10.65 0.92 -9.05
C GLY A 41 -11.26 1.17 -7.66
N PRO A 42 -12.60 1.28 -7.61
CA PRO A 42 -13.30 1.58 -6.37
C PRO A 42 -13.09 0.50 -5.29
N VAL A 43 -13.08 0.91 -4.04
CA VAL A 43 -12.77 0.03 -2.88
C VAL A 43 -13.73 -1.17 -2.78
N GLU A 44 -14.96 -1.00 -3.28
CA GLU A 44 -15.99 -2.04 -3.33
C GLU A 44 -15.56 -3.23 -4.18
N ASP A 45 -14.78 -2.99 -5.22
CA ASP A 45 -14.32 -4.00 -6.18
C ASP A 45 -12.97 -4.63 -5.79
N TRP A 46 -12.35 -4.17 -4.70
CA TRP A 46 -11.07 -4.72 -4.27
C TRP A 46 -11.19 -6.20 -3.89
N PRO A 47 -10.28 -7.05 -4.39
CA PRO A 47 -10.27 -8.45 -4.02
C PRO A 47 -10.05 -8.65 -2.52
N GLN A 48 -10.48 -9.77 -1.98
CA GLN A 48 -10.37 -10.05 -0.55
C GLN A 48 -8.91 -10.08 -0.08
N SER A 49 -8.01 -10.57 -0.93
CA SER A 49 -6.56 -10.55 -0.68
C SER A 49 -6.03 -9.15 -0.43
N LEU A 50 -6.42 -8.16 -1.25
CA LEU A 50 -6.05 -6.77 -1.07
C LEU A 50 -6.61 -6.20 0.24
N ARG A 51 -7.90 -6.39 0.49
CA ARG A 51 -8.57 -5.91 1.72
C ARG A 51 -7.92 -6.46 2.98
N THR A 52 -7.64 -7.78 3.00
CA THR A 52 -6.99 -8.44 4.14
C THR A 52 -5.58 -7.89 4.35
N THR A 53 -4.81 -7.72 3.27
CA THR A 53 -3.42 -7.21 3.36
C THR A 53 -3.41 -5.75 3.80
N VAL A 54 -4.32 -4.92 3.31
CA VAL A 54 -4.47 -3.52 3.79
C VAL A 54 -4.79 -3.49 5.28
N SER A 55 -5.70 -4.35 5.74
CA SER A 55 -6.02 -4.43 7.17
C SER A 55 -4.81 -4.83 8.01
N LEU A 56 -4.04 -5.84 7.58
CA LEU A 56 -2.80 -6.24 8.26
C LEU A 56 -1.77 -5.10 8.27
N CYS A 57 -1.59 -4.43 7.15
CA CYS A 57 -0.69 -3.28 7.02
C CYS A 57 -1.06 -2.18 8.01
N LEU A 58 -2.32 -1.77 8.04
CA LEU A 58 -2.81 -0.68 8.89
C LEU A 58 -2.66 -0.96 10.39
N HIS A 59 -2.76 -2.24 10.81
CA HIS A 59 -2.64 -2.64 12.22
C HIS A 59 -1.21 -3.04 12.62
N SER A 60 -0.24 -2.99 11.69
CA SER A 60 1.16 -3.23 12.01
C SER A 60 1.76 -2.07 12.82
N ALA A 61 2.47 -2.40 13.91
CA ALA A 61 3.24 -1.43 14.66
C ALA A 61 4.55 -1.02 13.95
N CYS A 62 5.03 -1.86 13.01
CA CYS A 62 6.21 -1.56 12.21
C CYS A 62 5.83 -0.78 10.94
N PRO A 63 6.74 0.07 10.43
CA PRO A 63 6.55 0.69 9.12
C PRO A 63 6.29 -0.36 8.04
N MET A 64 5.17 -0.23 7.35
CA MET A 64 4.77 -1.15 6.31
C MET A 64 4.13 -0.40 5.16
N ALA A 65 4.53 -0.76 3.94
CA ALA A 65 3.90 -0.31 2.71
C ALA A 65 3.47 -1.52 1.88
N LEU A 66 2.26 -1.46 1.35
CA LEU A 66 1.73 -2.39 0.36
C LEU A 66 1.86 -1.74 -1.01
N LEU A 67 2.49 -2.43 -1.94
CA LEU A 67 2.73 -2.00 -3.30
C LEU A 67 1.92 -2.89 -4.24
N TRP A 68 0.80 -2.38 -4.73
CA TRP A 68 -0.19 -3.19 -5.42
C TRP A 68 -0.21 -2.97 -6.92
N GLY A 69 -0.41 -4.08 -7.63
CA GLY A 69 -0.56 -4.10 -9.08
C GLY A 69 0.75 -3.92 -9.85
N PRO A 70 0.70 -3.94 -11.18
CA PRO A 70 1.89 -3.84 -12.04
C PRO A 70 2.61 -2.50 -11.95
N GLU A 71 1.90 -1.46 -11.51
CA GLU A 71 2.46 -0.11 -11.31
C GLU A 71 2.96 0.14 -9.90
N PHE A 72 2.84 -0.85 -8.98
CA PHE A 72 3.25 -0.72 -7.59
C PHE A 72 2.67 0.51 -6.90
N LEU A 73 1.34 0.62 -6.91
CA LEU A 73 0.64 1.70 -6.22
C LEU A 73 0.77 1.55 -4.71
N MET A 74 1.10 2.65 -4.04
CA MET A 74 1.42 2.64 -2.62
C MET A 74 0.20 2.79 -1.74
N LEU A 75 0.04 1.85 -0.79
CA LEU A 75 -0.77 1.99 0.41
C LEU A 75 0.17 1.73 1.60
N TYR A 76 0.02 2.46 2.69
CA TYR A 76 0.93 2.34 3.82
C TYR A 76 0.25 2.68 5.14
N ASN A 77 0.89 2.31 6.25
CA ASN A 77 0.39 2.54 7.60
C ASN A 77 0.95 3.83 8.23
N ASP A 78 0.42 4.18 9.40
CA ASP A 78 0.83 5.38 10.14
C ASP A 78 2.32 5.35 10.52
N ALA A 79 2.89 4.17 10.83
CA ALA A 79 4.31 4.04 11.13
C ALA A 79 5.19 4.34 9.92
N TYR A 80 4.78 3.94 8.70
CA TYR A 80 5.51 4.24 7.46
C TYR A 80 5.45 5.73 7.11
N ARG A 81 4.41 6.44 7.54
CA ARG A 81 4.25 7.89 7.31
C ARG A 81 5.50 8.68 7.73
N PHE A 82 6.13 8.28 8.83
CA PHE A 82 7.37 8.92 9.30
C PHE A 82 8.56 8.68 8.36
N LEU A 83 8.56 7.57 7.62
CA LEU A 83 9.57 7.33 6.58
C LEU A 83 9.27 8.14 5.30
N ALA A 84 8.00 8.24 4.94
CA ALA A 84 7.56 9.02 3.78
C ALA A 84 7.71 10.53 4.01
N ASP A 85 7.60 10.97 5.27
CA ASP A 85 7.83 12.31 5.75
C ASP A 85 7.24 13.41 4.84
N GLY A 86 8.03 14.30 4.26
CA GLY A 86 7.56 15.37 3.37
C GLY A 86 6.86 14.91 2.08
N LYS A 87 6.81 13.59 1.81
CA LYS A 87 6.07 13.00 0.69
C LYS A 87 4.68 12.49 1.08
N HIS A 88 4.35 12.51 2.38
CA HIS A 88 3.01 12.23 2.88
C HIS A 88 2.15 13.49 2.82
N PRO A 89 0.84 13.45 2.44
CA PRO A 89 0.05 12.26 2.05
C PRO A 89 0.10 11.93 0.55
N GLN A 90 0.84 12.67 -0.26
CA GLN A 90 0.86 12.54 -1.73
C GLN A 90 1.35 11.18 -2.22
N SER A 91 2.08 10.44 -1.38
CA SER A 91 2.53 9.08 -1.69
C SER A 91 1.38 8.06 -1.72
N LEU A 92 0.25 8.34 -1.10
CA LEU A 92 -0.90 7.44 -1.11
C LEU A 92 -1.47 7.32 -2.52
N GLY A 93 -1.59 6.09 -3.03
CA GLY A 93 -2.09 5.83 -4.37
C GLY A 93 -1.14 6.18 -5.52
N ALA A 94 0.05 6.71 -5.20
CA ALA A 94 1.09 7.01 -6.19
C ALA A 94 1.93 5.75 -6.50
N ARG A 95 2.59 5.75 -7.66
CA ARG A 95 3.53 4.68 -8.00
C ARG A 95 4.81 4.84 -7.17
N VAL A 96 5.30 3.74 -6.61
CA VAL A 96 6.50 3.78 -5.76
C VAL A 96 7.73 4.37 -6.47
N GLN A 97 7.86 4.14 -7.77
CA GLN A 97 8.96 4.71 -8.57
C GLN A 97 8.90 6.24 -8.67
N ASP A 98 7.72 6.83 -8.59
CA ASP A 98 7.54 8.30 -8.64
C ASP A 98 7.74 8.91 -7.25
N VAL A 99 7.44 8.14 -6.21
CA VAL A 99 7.66 8.56 -4.81
C VAL A 99 9.14 8.47 -4.42
N TRP A 100 9.80 7.39 -4.82
CA TRP A 100 11.20 7.11 -4.48
C TRP A 100 12.07 6.87 -5.73
N PRO A 101 12.16 7.84 -6.66
CA PRO A 101 12.93 7.67 -7.90
C PRO A 101 14.41 7.41 -7.63
N GLU A 102 14.94 7.97 -6.54
CA GLU A 102 16.34 7.79 -6.13
C GLU A 102 16.63 6.36 -5.63
N ALA A 103 15.66 5.69 -5.01
CA ALA A 103 15.79 4.32 -4.53
C ALA A 103 15.35 3.28 -5.58
N TRP A 104 14.62 3.70 -6.59
CA TRP A 104 14.03 2.82 -7.59
C TRP A 104 15.02 1.89 -8.31
N PRO A 105 16.25 2.31 -8.68
CA PRO A 105 17.25 1.42 -9.29
C PRO A 105 17.60 0.20 -8.42
N ILE A 106 17.42 0.32 -7.10
CA ILE A 106 17.68 -0.76 -6.13
C ILE A 106 16.42 -1.55 -5.82
N ILE A 107 15.34 -0.85 -5.44
CA ILE A 107 14.13 -1.51 -4.97
C ILE A 107 13.28 -2.09 -6.11
N GLY A 108 13.29 -1.46 -7.29
CA GLY A 108 12.51 -1.92 -8.45
C GLY A 108 12.81 -3.36 -8.85
N PRO A 109 14.08 -3.73 -9.09
CA PRO A 109 14.46 -5.11 -9.38
C PRO A 109 14.10 -6.11 -8.27
N MET A 110 14.19 -5.70 -6.99
CA MET A 110 13.79 -6.54 -5.85
C MET A 110 12.29 -6.82 -5.89
N LEU A 111 11.47 -5.80 -6.07
CA LEU A 111 10.02 -5.93 -6.15
C LEU A 111 9.60 -6.78 -7.35
N GLN A 112 10.21 -6.54 -8.51
CA GLN A 112 9.92 -7.29 -9.72
C GLN A 112 10.30 -8.78 -9.56
N GLY A 113 11.41 -9.07 -8.86
CA GLY A 113 11.81 -10.43 -8.52
C GLY A 113 10.77 -11.12 -7.65
N VAL A 114 10.22 -10.45 -6.64
CA VAL A 114 9.16 -11.00 -5.78
C VAL A 114 7.89 -11.32 -6.59
N ILE A 115 7.48 -10.42 -7.49
CA ILE A 115 6.33 -10.64 -8.38
C ILE A 115 6.55 -11.86 -9.29
N ASN A 116 7.73 -11.96 -9.91
CA ASN A 116 8.02 -12.99 -10.91
C ASN A 116 8.22 -14.37 -10.29
N GLU A 117 8.86 -14.42 -9.12
CA GLU A 117 9.23 -15.68 -8.48
C GLU A 117 8.22 -16.14 -7.41
N GLY A 118 7.36 -15.26 -6.94
CA GLY A 118 6.42 -15.53 -5.85
C GLY A 118 7.11 -15.84 -4.53
N LYS A 119 8.35 -15.36 -4.34
CA LYS A 119 9.18 -15.61 -3.16
C LYS A 119 9.56 -14.33 -2.46
N ALA A 120 9.56 -14.38 -1.14
CA ALA A 120 10.04 -13.28 -0.33
C ALA A 120 11.53 -13.00 -0.57
N THR A 121 11.92 -11.73 -0.47
CA THR A 121 13.31 -11.31 -0.43
C THR A 121 13.60 -10.56 0.87
N TRP A 122 14.83 -10.67 1.34
CA TRP A 122 15.32 -10.05 2.56
C TRP A 122 16.62 -9.33 2.27
N SER A 123 16.81 -8.16 2.84
CA SER A 123 18.05 -7.40 2.72
C SER A 123 18.33 -6.65 4.02
N GLU A 124 19.46 -6.96 4.65
CA GLU A 124 19.94 -6.25 5.84
C GLU A 124 20.83 -5.07 5.45
N ASP A 125 20.75 -4.02 6.26
CA ASP A 125 21.64 -2.84 6.21
C ASP A 125 21.87 -2.31 4.77
N ARG A 126 20.82 -2.35 3.96
CA ARG A 126 20.91 -1.85 2.60
C ARG A 126 20.96 -0.33 2.61
N LEU A 127 22.01 0.19 2.02
CA LEU A 127 22.11 1.62 1.79
C LEU A 127 21.12 2.05 0.71
N LEU A 128 20.19 2.92 1.10
CA LEU A 128 19.28 3.60 0.19
C LEU A 128 19.54 5.11 0.27
N LEU A 129 19.61 5.74 -0.88
CA LEU A 129 19.55 7.19 -0.97
C LEU A 129 18.06 7.57 -0.94
N LEU A 130 17.65 8.25 0.10
CA LEU A 130 16.27 8.71 0.26
C LEU A 130 16.23 10.22 0.32
N ASN A 131 15.48 10.82 -0.59
CA ASN A 131 15.25 12.26 -0.54
C ASN A 131 14.12 12.56 0.44
N ARG A 132 14.51 13.05 1.62
CA ARG A 132 13.59 13.56 2.63
C ARG A 132 13.84 15.07 2.79
N TYR A 133 12.77 15.83 2.91
CA TYR A 133 12.85 17.31 3.05
C TYR A 133 13.68 18.03 1.97
N GLY A 134 13.74 17.49 0.76
CA GLY A 134 14.55 18.10 -0.31
C GLY A 134 16.06 17.83 -0.23
N PHE A 135 16.52 17.01 0.71
CA PHE A 135 17.91 16.60 0.84
C PHE A 135 18.05 15.09 0.63
N ALA A 136 18.94 14.70 -0.27
CA ALA A 136 19.32 13.31 -0.43
C ALA A 136 20.17 12.89 0.79
N GLY A 137 19.66 11.95 1.55
CA GLY A 137 20.34 11.39 2.72
C GLY A 137 20.58 9.89 2.55
N GLU A 138 21.72 9.43 3.06
CA GLU A 138 21.99 8.00 3.20
C GLU A 138 21.12 7.41 4.31
N SER A 139 20.43 6.34 4.00
CA SER A 139 19.64 5.58 4.98
C SER A 139 19.97 4.12 4.87
N TYR A 140 20.34 3.51 5.98
CA TYR A 140 20.52 2.07 6.07
C TYR A 140 19.20 1.43 6.49
N CYS A 141 18.67 0.59 5.62
CA CYS A 141 17.36 -0.04 5.82
C CYS A 141 17.48 -1.56 5.77
N THR A 142 16.86 -2.21 6.73
CA THR A 142 16.56 -3.63 6.65
C THR A 142 15.17 -3.79 6.08
N LEU A 143 15.06 -4.52 4.96
CA LEU A 143 13.84 -4.67 4.19
C LEU A 143 13.44 -6.13 4.09
N SER A 144 12.17 -6.41 4.23
CA SER A 144 11.55 -7.68 3.84
C SER A 144 10.44 -7.38 2.84
N CYS A 145 10.54 -7.94 1.65
CA CYS A 145 9.52 -7.82 0.62
C CYS A 145 8.85 -9.18 0.44
N LEU A 146 7.54 -9.25 0.65
CA LEU A 146 6.78 -10.49 0.66
C LEU A 146 5.73 -10.48 -0.47
N PRO A 147 5.55 -11.59 -1.21
CA PRO A 147 4.51 -11.67 -2.21
C PRO A 147 3.13 -11.71 -1.56
N VAL A 148 2.19 -10.93 -2.08
CA VAL A 148 0.78 -11.05 -1.75
C VAL A 148 0.10 -11.85 -2.85
N HIS A 149 -0.28 -13.08 -2.54
CA HIS A 149 -1.01 -13.92 -3.48
C HIS A 149 -2.47 -13.49 -3.59
N VAL A 150 -2.99 -13.50 -4.81
CA VAL A 150 -4.38 -13.23 -5.11
C VAL A 150 -5.17 -14.50 -5.35
N GLU A 151 -6.49 -14.39 -5.52
CA GLU A 151 -7.44 -15.49 -5.53
C GLU A 151 -7.21 -16.50 -6.68
N ASP A 152 -6.60 -16.08 -7.77
CA ASP A 152 -6.21 -16.95 -8.89
C ASP A 152 -4.85 -17.65 -8.71
N GLY A 153 -4.17 -17.42 -7.58
CA GLY A 153 -2.85 -17.96 -7.26
C GLY A 153 -1.67 -17.14 -7.77
N GLY A 154 -1.92 -16.05 -8.51
CA GLY A 154 -0.89 -15.11 -8.92
C GLY A 154 -0.42 -14.21 -7.77
N VAL A 155 0.55 -13.35 -8.04
CA VAL A 155 1.03 -12.32 -7.10
C VAL A 155 0.46 -10.97 -7.52
N GLY A 156 -0.39 -10.39 -6.67
CA GLY A 156 -1.05 -9.12 -6.93
C GLY A 156 -0.29 -7.90 -6.41
N GLY A 157 0.67 -8.11 -5.51
CA GLY A 157 1.46 -7.04 -4.91
C GLY A 157 2.57 -7.55 -3.98
N VAL A 158 3.25 -6.63 -3.37
CA VAL A 158 4.37 -6.85 -2.43
C VAL A 158 4.17 -6.05 -1.16
#